data_c5b1356545cc77f6fd968b723d2fc174
#
_entry.id   c5b1356545cc77f6fd968b723d2fc174
#
_cell.length_a   1.000
_cell.length_b   1.000
_cell.length_c   1.000
_cell.angle_alpha   90.00
_cell.angle_beta   90.00
_cell.angle_gamma   90.00
#
_symmetry.space_group_name_H-M   'P 1'
#
loop_
_entity.id
_entity.type
_entity.pdbx_description
1 polymer ?
#
loop_
_entity_poly.entity_id
_entity_poly.type
_entity_poly.pdbx_seq_one_letter_code
_entity_poly.pdbx_strand_id
1 'polypeptide(L)'
;MNIWHDIDPAEITPTDFTAVIEIPKGSSCKYELDKKTGIMRLDRVLYTATHYPANYGFIPRTYADDGDPLDVLVLCAEPIYPLTLVQVYPIGCMRMIDGGKLDDKIIAVPFSDPTYHGVKSIDELPSHIFDEIMHFFTVYKQLENKQTAVKELFDRKEAEEIIKMCIRQYEETFGDRATENR
;
A
#
# COMPACT_ATOMS: atom_id res chain seq x y z
N MET A 1 -17.15 -3.97 12.42
CA MET A 1 -15.80 -3.38 12.34
C MET A 1 -15.48 -3.16 10.87
N ASN A 2 -15.12 -1.94 10.50
CA ASN A 2 -14.62 -1.62 9.16
C ASN A 2 -13.15 -1.19 9.32
N ILE A 3 -12.25 -2.08 8.96
CA ILE A 3 -10.78 -1.88 9.12
C ILE A 3 -10.28 -0.56 8.48
N TRP A 4 -10.92 -0.08 7.41
CA TRP A 4 -10.57 1.20 6.81
C TRP A 4 -10.82 2.38 7.74
N HIS A 5 -11.90 2.30 8.54
CA HIS A 5 -12.39 3.43 9.35
C HIS A 5 -12.16 3.27 10.86
N ASP A 6 -12.05 2.05 11.36
CA ASP A 6 -12.10 1.76 12.80
C ASP A 6 -10.72 1.67 13.48
N ILE A 7 -9.61 1.76 12.71
CA ILE A 7 -8.26 1.86 13.29
C ILE A 7 -8.12 3.20 14.01
N ASP A 8 -7.44 3.18 15.17
CA ASP A 8 -7.22 4.39 15.97
C ASP A 8 -6.47 5.46 15.12
N PRO A 9 -7.00 6.69 15.00
CA PRO A 9 -6.29 7.77 14.28
C PRO A 9 -4.87 8.01 14.78
N ALA A 10 -4.60 7.77 16.05
CA ALA A 10 -3.26 7.92 16.63
C ALA A 10 -2.23 6.93 16.07
N GLU A 11 -2.69 5.84 15.46
CA GLU A 11 -1.82 4.86 14.80
C GLU A 11 -1.49 5.21 13.34
N ILE A 12 -2.04 6.31 12.81
CA ILE A 12 -1.87 6.70 11.41
C ILE A 12 -1.27 8.10 11.35
N THR A 13 0.03 8.16 11.17
CA THR A 13 0.77 9.42 10.97
C THR A 13 1.56 9.39 9.66
N PRO A 14 1.99 10.55 9.12
CA PRO A 14 2.81 10.56 7.91
C PRO A 14 4.16 9.86 8.06
N THR A 15 4.71 9.79 9.27
CA THR A 15 6.06 9.26 9.56
C THR A 15 6.08 7.81 9.97
N ASP A 16 4.95 7.31 10.50
CA ASP A 16 4.75 5.92 10.88
C ASP A 16 3.24 5.61 10.92
N PHE A 17 2.87 4.39 10.58
CA PHE A 17 1.47 4.01 10.50
C PHE A 17 1.27 2.50 10.59
N THR A 18 0.05 2.11 10.96
CA THR A 18 -0.42 0.73 10.84
C THR A 18 -0.90 0.48 9.42
N ALA A 19 -0.26 -0.44 8.70
CA ALA A 19 -0.71 -0.95 7.41
C ALA A 19 -1.58 -2.20 7.58
N VAL A 20 -2.56 -2.38 6.70
CA VAL A 20 -3.36 -3.61 6.56
C VAL A 20 -2.87 -4.36 5.33
N ILE A 21 -2.38 -5.58 5.53
CA ILE A 21 -1.94 -6.41 4.40
C ILE A 21 -3.13 -7.11 3.76
N GLU A 22 -3.22 -7.05 2.44
CA GLU A 22 -4.21 -7.76 1.63
C GLU A 22 -3.58 -8.91 0.86
N ILE A 23 -2.37 -8.72 0.34
CA ILE A 23 -1.71 -9.67 -0.56
C ILE A 23 -0.31 -9.99 -0.04
N PRO A 24 -0.02 -11.27 0.26
CA PRO A 24 1.32 -11.69 0.66
C PRO A 24 2.34 -11.53 -0.49
N LYS A 25 3.57 -11.21 -0.14
CA LYS A 25 4.71 -11.34 -1.06
C LYS A 25 4.73 -12.76 -1.67
N GLY A 26 4.95 -12.85 -2.98
CA GLY A 26 5.00 -14.12 -3.72
C GLY A 26 3.63 -14.64 -4.17
N SER A 27 2.53 -13.96 -3.85
CA SER A 27 1.20 -14.34 -4.33
C SER A 27 0.99 -13.98 -5.79
N SER A 28 0.32 -14.85 -6.53
CA SER A 28 -0.30 -14.56 -7.84
C SER A 28 -1.80 -14.25 -7.73
N CYS A 29 -2.38 -14.34 -6.53
CA CYS A 29 -3.76 -13.98 -6.28
C CYS A 29 -3.85 -12.53 -5.82
N LYS A 30 -4.72 -11.76 -6.48
CA LYS A 30 -5.10 -10.42 -6.03
C LYS A 30 -6.28 -10.54 -5.08
N TYR A 31 -6.06 -10.21 -3.82
CA TYR A 31 -7.09 -10.10 -2.79
C TYR A 31 -7.41 -8.62 -2.54
N GLU A 32 -8.63 -8.35 -2.18
CA GLU A 32 -9.11 -7.03 -1.78
C GLU A 32 -10.00 -7.14 -0.54
N LEU A 33 -9.91 -6.17 0.35
CA LEU A 33 -10.86 -6.05 1.45
C LEU A 33 -12.24 -5.70 0.89
N ASP A 34 -13.22 -6.57 1.12
CA ASP A 34 -14.62 -6.20 0.89
C ASP A 34 -15.05 -5.20 1.98
N LYS A 35 -15.14 -3.93 1.60
CA LYS A 35 -15.44 -2.81 2.52
C LYS A 35 -16.81 -2.92 3.20
N LYS A 36 -17.72 -3.75 2.68
CA LYS A 36 -19.06 -3.97 3.24
C LYS A 36 -19.06 -5.04 4.31
N THR A 37 -18.31 -6.12 4.08
CA THR A 37 -18.33 -7.30 4.96
C THR A 37 -17.12 -7.36 5.90
N GLY A 38 -16.04 -6.61 5.59
CA GLY A 38 -14.77 -6.66 6.32
C GLY A 38 -13.98 -7.95 6.12
N ILE A 39 -14.32 -8.73 5.09
CA ILE A 39 -13.69 -10.02 4.75
C ILE A 39 -12.88 -9.88 3.46
N MET A 40 -11.81 -10.66 3.35
CA MET A 40 -11.02 -10.70 2.12
C MET A 40 -11.80 -11.36 0.98
N ARG A 41 -11.78 -10.71 -0.17
CA ARG A 41 -12.34 -11.22 -1.43
C ARG A 41 -11.19 -11.53 -2.39
N LEU A 42 -11.26 -12.68 -3.04
CA LEU A 42 -10.42 -12.93 -4.20
C LEU A 42 -11.00 -12.12 -5.38
N ASP A 43 -10.28 -11.07 -5.79
CA ASP A 43 -10.64 -10.30 -6.98
C ASP A 43 -10.34 -11.13 -8.25
N ARG A 44 -9.09 -11.57 -8.39
CA ARG A 44 -8.67 -12.47 -9.47
C ARG A 44 -7.33 -13.14 -9.19
N VAL A 45 -7.03 -14.17 -9.96
CA VAL A 45 -5.66 -14.66 -10.15
C VAL A 45 -5.04 -13.84 -11.29
N LEU A 46 -3.81 -13.38 -11.13
CA LEU A 46 -3.10 -12.62 -12.17
C LEU A 46 -3.03 -13.43 -13.46
N TYR A 47 -3.27 -12.79 -14.59
CA TYR A 47 -3.24 -13.44 -15.90
C TYR A 47 -1.81 -13.67 -16.39
N THR A 48 -0.83 -12.90 -15.90
CA THR A 48 0.58 -13.09 -16.16
C THR A 48 1.18 -14.10 -15.18
N ALA A 49 2.37 -14.62 -15.48
CA ALA A 49 3.13 -15.49 -14.58
C ALA A 49 3.86 -14.71 -13.46
N THR A 50 3.51 -13.45 -13.25
CA THR A 50 4.12 -12.60 -12.22
C THR A 50 3.54 -12.87 -10.84
N HIS A 51 4.33 -12.54 -9.82
CA HIS A 51 3.96 -12.64 -8.42
C HIS A 51 4.22 -11.30 -7.73
N TYR A 52 3.43 -10.93 -6.74
CA TYR A 52 3.64 -9.70 -5.98
C TYR A 52 5.05 -9.67 -5.38
N PRO A 53 5.86 -8.64 -5.68
CA PRO A 53 7.27 -8.61 -5.24
C PRO A 53 7.45 -8.24 -3.78
N ALA A 54 6.43 -7.67 -3.16
CA ALA A 54 6.37 -7.29 -1.76
C ALA A 54 4.99 -7.60 -1.17
N ASN A 55 4.86 -7.54 0.16
CA ASN A 55 3.54 -7.57 0.79
C ASN A 55 2.79 -6.30 0.39
N TYR A 56 1.57 -6.45 -0.05
CA TYR A 56 0.76 -5.35 -0.57
C TYR A 56 -0.49 -5.15 0.29
N GLY A 57 -0.87 -3.92 0.49
CA GLY A 57 -2.07 -3.60 1.25
C GLY A 57 -2.35 -2.10 1.21
N PHE A 58 -2.99 -1.58 2.24
CA PHE A 58 -3.39 -0.19 2.30
C PHE A 58 -3.14 0.43 3.67
N ILE A 59 -3.17 1.75 3.70
CA ILE A 59 -3.09 2.55 4.92
C ILE A 59 -4.50 2.93 5.35
N PRO A 60 -5.01 2.46 6.50
CA PRO A 60 -6.31 2.87 7.03
C PRO A 60 -6.40 4.39 7.19
N ARG A 61 -7.63 4.92 7.19
CA ARG A 61 -7.90 6.35 7.38
C ARG A 61 -7.16 7.27 6.41
N THR A 62 -6.90 6.76 5.21
CA THR A 62 -6.43 7.54 4.06
C THR A 62 -7.45 7.47 2.94
N TYR A 63 -7.46 8.47 2.06
CA TYR A 63 -8.34 8.53 0.89
C TYR A 63 -7.56 9.10 -0.29
N ALA A 64 -7.35 8.28 -1.32
CA ALA A 64 -6.63 8.65 -2.53
C ALA A 64 -7.57 9.12 -3.66
N ASP A 65 -7.00 9.64 -4.74
CA ASP A 65 -7.75 10.25 -5.85
C ASP A 65 -8.64 9.26 -6.63
N ASP A 66 -8.35 7.97 -6.54
CA ASP A 66 -9.16 6.90 -7.14
C ASP A 66 -10.41 6.55 -6.33
N GLY A 67 -10.53 7.07 -5.10
CA GLY A 67 -11.64 6.82 -4.19
C GLY A 67 -11.42 5.64 -3.23
N ASP A 68 -10.20 5.14 -3.15
CA ASP A 68 -9.76 4.05 -2.29
C ASP A 68 -8.72 4.49 -1.24
N PRO A 69 -8.45 3.70 -0.20
CA PRO A 69 -7.35 4.00 0.70
C PRO A 69 -6.01 3.95 -0.03
N LEU A 70 -5.04 4.72 0.46
CA LEU A 70 -3.71 4.78 -0.11
C LEU A 70 -2.98 3.43 -0.02
N ASP A 71 -2.48 2.96 -1.14
CA ASP A 71 -1.76 1.70 -1.26
C ASP A 71 -0.38 1.73 -0.60
N VAL A 72 0.04 0.60 -0.05
CA VAL A 72 1.37 0.42 0.53
C VAL A 72 2.00 -0.92 0.13
N LEU A 73 3.28 -0.85 -0.22
CA LEU A 73 4.18 -2.00 -0.39
C LEU A 73 5.04 -2.12 0.85
N VAL A 74 4.88 -3.21 1.60
CA VAL A 74 5.65 -3.48 2.81
C VAL A 74 6.78 -4.45 2.47
N LEU A 75 8.00 -3.90 2.44
CA LEU A 75 9.23 -4.70 2.26
C LEU A 75 9.52 -5.44 3.56
N CYS A 76 9.39 -6.74 3.52
CA CYS A 76 9.62 -7.64 4.64
C CYS A 76 10.35 -8.90 4.17
N ALA A 77 11.16 -9.50 5.04
CA ALA A 77 11.86 -10.74 4.73
C ALA A 77 10.88 -11.87 4.40
N GLU A 78 9.73 -11.89 5.08
CA GLU A 78 8.73 -12.95 4.97
C GLU A 78 7.41 -12.47 4.36
N PRO A 79 6.63 -13.38 3.74
CA PRO A 79 5.25 -13.10 3.37
C PRO A 79 4.39 -12.94 4.62
N ILE A 80 3.55 -11.91 4.63
CA ILE A 80 2.63 -11.58 5.73
C ILE A 80 1.22 -11.98 5.32
N TYR A 81 0.50 -12.66 6.21
CA TYR A 81 -0.87 -13.12 5.94
C TYR A 81 -1.84 -11.96 5.72
N PRO A 82 -2.87 -12.14 4.86
CA PRO A 82 -3.94 -11.15 4.69
C PRO A 82 -4.64 -10.80 6.01
N LEU A 83 -5.12 -9.55 6.13
CA LEU A 83 -5.74 -8.95 7.32
C LEU A 83 -4.80 -8.79 8.52
N THR A 84 -3.49 -8.91 8.32
CA THR A 84 -2.52 -8.60 9.37
C THR A 84 -2.29 -7.10 9.45
N LEU A 85 -2.33 -6.57 10.68
CA LEU A 85 -1.92 -5.21 11.01
C LEU A 85 -0.42 -5.19 11.22
N VAL A 86 0.27 -4.29 10.52
CA VAL A 86 1.73 -4.16 10.60
C VAL A 86 2.12 -2.72 10.86
N GLN A 87 2.85 -2.48 11.95
CA GLN A 87 3.40 -1.15 12.21
C GLN A 87 4.63 -0.92 11.35
N VAL A 88 4.56 0.10 10.50
CA VAL A 88 5.57 0.40 9.48
C VAL A 88 5.90 1.88 9.43
N TYR A 89 7.01 2.23 8.77
CA TYR A 89 7.37 3.60 8.42
C TYR A 89 7.75 3.69 6.94
N PRO A 90 7.47 4.83 6.27
CA PRO A 90 7.76 4.99 4.85
C PRO A 90 9.26 5.19 4.62
N ILE A 91 9.76 4.66 3.50
CA ILE A 91 11.12 4.89 2.99
C ILE A 91 11.13 5.51 1.60
N GLY A 92 9.99 5.54 0.92
CA GLY A 92 9.81 6.13 -0.40
C GLY A 92 8.42 5.88 -0.94
N CYS A 93 8.21 6.24 -2.20
CA CYS A 93 6.96 6.07 -2.93
C CYS A 93 7.24 5.75 -4.40
N MET A 94 6.40 4.92 -4.98
CA MET A 94 6.35 4.68 -6.42
C MET A 94 5.10 5.34 -7.00
N ARG A 95 5.28 6.22 -7.98
CA ARG A 95 4.18 6.82 -8.74
C ARG A 95 3.93 6.05 -10.02
N MET A 96 2.67 5.71 -10.25
CA MET A 96 2.25 5.10 -11.50
C MET A 96 0.95 5.73 -12.02
N ILE A 97 0.58 5.37 -13.24
CA ILE A 97 -0.73 5.67 -13.82
C ILE A 97 -1.43 4.34 -14.07
N ASP A 98 -2.64 4.21 -13.56
CA ASP A 98 -3.53 3.09 -13.80
C ASP A 98 -4.88 3.63 -14.32
N GLY A 99 -5.30 3.17 -15.50
CA GLY A 99 -6.54 3.64 -16.11
C GLY A 99 -6.62 5.17 -16.32
N GLY A 100 -5.47 5.83 -16.49
CA GLY A 100 -5.37 7.28 -16.71
C GLY A 100 -5.38 8.12 -15.42
N LYS A 101 -5.43 7.50 -14.23
CA LYS A 101 -5.35 8.17 -12.93
C LYS A 101 -3.98 7.95 -12.28
N LEU A 102 -3.58 8.92 -11.46
CA LEU A 102 -2.43 8.75 -10.56
C LEU A 102 -2.76 7.68 -9.53
N ASP A 103 -1.79 6.80 -9.31
CA ASP A 103 -1.88 5.69 -8.39
C ASP A 103 -0.53 5.57 -7.67
N ASP A 104 -0.40 6.32 -6.57
CA ASP A 104 0.80 6.32 -5.75
C ASP A 104 0.80 5.13 -4.80
N LYS A 105 1.95 4.48 -4.67
CA LYS A 105 2.15 3.34 -3.75
C LYS A 105 3.29 3.65 -2.80
N ILE A 106 2.98 3.75 -1.53
CA ILE A 106 3.98 3.97 -0.49
C ILE A 106 4.87 2.73 -0.38
N ILE A 107 6.15 2.93 -0.23
CA ILE A 107 7.13 1.87 0.07
C ILE A 107 7.53 2.03 1.53
N ALA A 108 7.27 1.00 2.33
CA ALA A 108 7.46 1.03 3.76
C ALA A 108 8.16 -0.24 4.27
N VAL A 109 8.74 -0.14 5.47
CA VAL A 109 9.39 -1.26 6.16
C VAL A 109 8.84 -1.42 7.57
N PRO A 110 8.67 -2.65 8.08
CA PRO A 110 8.16 -2.89 9.42
C PRO A 110 9.21 -2.61 10.49
N PHE A 111 8.78 -2.06 11.61
CA PHE A 111 9.65 -1.88 12.79
C PHE A 111 10.14 -3.21 13.37
N SER A 112 9.36 -4.27 13.19
CA SER A 112 9.62 -5.60 13.78
C SER A 112 10.45 -6.54 12.92
N ASP A 113 10.85 -6.14 11.70
CA ASP A 113 11.70 -6.97 10.84
C ASP A 113 13.18 -6.59 11.02
N PRO A 114 13.99 -7.47 11.63
CA PRO A 114 15.42 -7.17 11.86
C PRO A 114 16.24 -7.04 10.56
N THR A 115 15.74 -7.54 9.43
CA THR A 115 16.41 -7.42 8.12
C THR A 115 16.30 -6.01 7.56
N TYR A 116 15.14 -5.38 7.73
CA TYR A 116 14.85 -4.06 7.16
C TYR A 116 14.82 -2.95 8.20
N HIS A 117 14.75 -3.28 9.50
CA HIS A 117 14.74 -2.28 10.56
C HIS A 117 15.99 -1.39 10.50
N GLY A 118 15.77 -0.08 10.46
CA GLY A 118 16.86 0.90 10.38
C GLY A 118 17.11 1.45 8.98
N VAL A 119 16.57 0.83 7.92
CA VAL A 119 16.56 1.41 6.57
C VAL A 119 15.72 2.68 6.57
N LYS A 120 16.26 3.80 6.11
CA LYS A 120 15.61 5.12 6.16
C LYS A 120 15.22 5.66 4.78
N SER A 121 15.84 5.12 3.73
CA SER A 121 15.67 5.57 2.35
C SER A 121 15.71 4.39 1.39
N ILE A 122 15.04 4.52 0.26
CA ILE A 122 15.13 3.56 -0.85
C ILE A 122 16.58 3.42 -1.34
N ASP A 123 17.40 4.47 -1.23
CA ASP A 123 18.80 4.46 -1.68
C ASP A 123 19.72 3.57 -0.83
N GLU A 124 19.28 3.17 0.34
CA GLU A 124 20.03 2.25 1.23
C GLU A 124 19.81 0.77 0.86
N LEU A 125 18.91 0.49 -0.07
CA LEU A 125 18.59 -0.87 -0.53
C LEU A 125 19.13 -1.11 -1.94
N PRO A 126 19.38 -2.38 -2.32
CA PRO A 126 19.74 -2.71 -3.69
C PRO A 126 18.69 -2.22 -4.69
N SER A 127 19.12 -1.50 -5.73
CA SER A 127 18.22 -0.94 -6.77
C SER A 127 17.36 -2.01 -7.44
N HIS A 128 17.88 -3.22 -7.56
CA HIS A 128 17.17 -4.36 -8.17
C HIS A 128 15.82 -4.67 -7.49
N ILE A 129 15.67 -4.42 -6.19
CA ILE A 129 14.40 -4.57 -5.48
C ILE A 129 13.33 -3.66 -6.12
N PHE A 130 13.70 -2.43 -6.42
CA PHE A 130 12.79 -1.46 -7.03
C PHE A 130 12.59 -1.71 -8.51
N ASP A 131 13.62 -2.22 -9.22
CA ASP A 131 13.48 -2.66 -10.62
C ASP A 131 12.44 -3.77 -10.75
N GLU A 132 12.44 -4.76 -9.84
CA GLU A 132 11.43 -5.82 -9.80
C GLU A 132 10.02 -5.29 -9.51
N ILE A 133 9.90 -4.36 -8.54
CA ILE A 133 8.62 -3.73 -8.20
C ILE A 133 8.08 -2.95 -9.41
N MET A 134 8.89 -2.10 -10.01
CA MET A 134 8.48 -1.30 -11.17
C MET A 134 8.12 -2.19 -12.36
N HIS A 135 8.90 -3.26 -12.62
CA HIS A 135 8.60 -4.22 -13.67
C HIS A 135 7.27 -4.91 -13.42
N PHE A 136 7.04 -5.41 -12.22
CA PHE A 136 5.76 -6.06 -11.85
C PHE A 136 4.56 -5.16 -12.17
N PHE A 137 4.53 -3.94 -11.68
CA PHE A 137 3.41 -3.01 -11.91
C PHE A 137 3.29 -2.53 -13.36
N THR A 138 4.34 -2.65 -14.16
CA THR A 138 4.29 -2.38 -15.60
C THR A 138 3.59 -3.49 -16.38
N VAL A 139 3.78 -4.76 -15.96
CA VAL A 139 3.34 -5.91 -16.77
C VAL A 139 2.16 -6.69 -16.20
N TYR A 140 1.83 -6.58 -14.92
CA TYR A 140 0.89 -7.46 -14.23
C TYR A 140 -0.55 -7.46 -14.80
N LYS A 141 -0.95 -6.39 -15.51
CA LYS A 141 -2.26 -6.26 -16.19
C LYS A 141 -2.20 -6.42 -17.71
N GLN A 142 -1.03 -6.69 -18.29
CA GLN A 142 -0.88 -6.71 -19.76
C GLN A 142 -1.78 -7.74 -20.44
N LEU A 143 -1.90 -8.95 -19.90
CA LEU A 143 -2.77 -9.99 -20.47
C LEU A 143 -4.26 -9.76 -20.20
N GLU A 144 -4.60 -8.74 -19.39
CA GLU A 144 -5.97 -8.27 -19.18
C GLU A 144 -6.35 -7.14 -20.15
N ASN A 145 -5.49 -6.82 -21.11
CA ASN A 145 -5.62 -5.69 -22.04
C ASN A 145 -5.76 -4.32 -21.33
N LYS A 146 -5.18 -4.19 -20.14
CA LYS A 146 -5.11 -2.94 -19.39
C LYS A 146 -3.69 -2.41 -19.40
N GLN A 147 -3.56 -1.09 -19.57
CA GLN A 147 -2.26 -0.44 -19.58
C GLN A 147 -2.01 0.22 -18.24
N THR A 148 -0.83 -0.03 -17.70
CA THR A 148 -0.27 0.66 -16.56
C THR A 148 1.08 1.25 -16.94
N ALA A 149 1.45 2.37 -16.36
CA ALA A 149 2.74 3.01 -16.60
C ALA A 149 3.35 3.46 -15.29
N VAL A 150 4.43 2.82 -14.88
CA VAL A 150 5.25 3.30 -13.78
C VAL A 150 6.01 4.54 -14.23
N LYS A 151 5.98 5.61 -13.44
CA LYS A 151 6.56 6.90 -13.78
C LYS A 151 7.88 7.12 -13.07
N GLU A 152 7.90 7.05 -11.76
CA GLU A 152 9.02 7.52 -10.96
C GLU A 152 9.00 6.94 -9.54
N LEU A 153 10.19 6.86 -8.95
CA LEU A 153 10.37 6.60 -7.52
C LEU A 153 10.70 7.93 -6.83
N PHE A 154 10.13 8.13 -5.67
CA PHE A 154 10.35 9.29 -4.83
C PHE A 154 10.92 8.87 -3.47
N ASP A 155 11.59 9.81 -2.84
CA ASP A 155 12.18 9.63 -1.52
C ASP A 155 11.11 9.56 -0.39
N ARG A 156 11.59 9.34 0.82
CA ARG A 156 10.76 9.29 2.03
C ARG A 156 9.98 10.58 2.26
N LYS A 157 10.58 11.74 1.98
CA LYS A 157 9.94 13.03 2.25
C LYS A 157 8.69 13.21 1.38
N GLU A 158 8.77 12.87 0.10
CA GLU A 158 7.62 12.90 -0.79
C GLU A 158 6.54 11.90 -0.34
N ALA A 159 6.95 10.68 0.09
CA ALA A 159 6.02 9.69 0.63
C ALA A 159 5.26 10.23 1.85
N GLU A 160 5.94 10.89 2.79
CA GLU A 160 5.32 11.50 3.97
C GLU A 160 4.31 12.60 3.59
N GLU A 161 4.59 13.43 2.58
CA GLU A 161 3.65 14.46 2.11
C GLU A 161 2.43 13.84 1.42
N ILE A 162 2.59 12.76 0.64
CA ILE A 162 1.47 12.02 0.02
C ILE A 162 0.56 11.42 1.11
N ILE A 163 1.14 10.75 2.11
CA ILE A 163 0.38 10.18 3.24
C ILE A 163 -0.41 11.27 3.94
N LYS A 164 0.23 12.38 4.27
CA LYS A 164 -0.39 13.53 4.93
C LYS A 164 -1.57 14.11 4.13
N MET A 165 -1.41 14.21 2.81
CA MET A 165 -2.48 14.65 1.92
C MET A 165 -3.66 13.68 1.96
N CYS A 166 -3.42 12.37 1.85
CA CYS A 166 -4.47 11.36 1.86
C CYS A 166 -5.17 11.22 3.23
N ILE A 167 -4.47 11.45 4.35
CA ILE A 167 -5.09 11.55 5.68
C ILE A 167 -6.06 12.73 5.71
N ARG A 168 -5.64 13.91 5.26
CA ARG A 168 -6.50 15.11 5.21
C ARG A 168 -7.72 14.89 4.32
N GLN A 169 -7.56 14.32 3.12
CA GLN A 169 -8.68 13.99 2.22
C GLN A 169 -9.67 13.03 2.88
N TYR A 170 -9.16 12.06 3.65
CA TYR A 170 -10.00 11.16 4.42
C TYR A 170 -10.81 11.91 5.49
N GLU A 171 -10.18 12.77 6.27
CA GLU A 171 -10.84 13.57 7.31
C GLU A 171 -11.91 14.50 6.72
N GLU A 172 -11.62 15.16 5.60
CA GLU A 172 -12.57 16.02 4.89
C GLU A 172 -13.77 15.22 4.34
N THR A 173 -13.56 13.96 3.94
CA THR A 173 -14.62 13.14 3.33
C THR A 173 -15.43 12.36 4.34
N PHE A 174 -14.81 11.87 5.42
CA PHE A 174 -15.40 10.91 6.37
C PHE A 174 -15.37 11.37 7.84
N GLY A 175 -14.80 12.55 8.14
CA GLY A 175 -14.47 12.99 9.50
C GLY A 175 -15.58 12.87 10.55
N ASP A 176 -16.83 13.07 10.16
CA ASP A 176 -17.97 12.98 11.08
C ASP A 176 -18.37 11.54 11.43
N ARG A 177 -17.98 10.55 10.62
CA ARG A 177 -18.31 9.12 10.87
C ARG A 177 -17.42 8.47 11.93
N ALA A 178 -16.26 9.03 12.19
CA ALA A 178 -15.31 8.49 13.18
C ALA A 178 -15.75 8.70 14.63
N THR A 179 -16.71 9.57 14.88
CA THR A 179 -17.21 9.93 16.23
C THR A 179 -18.50 9.21 16.63
N GLU A 180 -19.21 8.59 15.69
CA GLU A 180 -20.52 7.96 15.95
C GLU A 180 -20.46 6.51 16.51
N ASN A 181 -19.27 5.87 16.52
CA ASN A 181 -19.09 4.48 16.95
C ASN A 181 -18.30 4.32 18.26
N ARG A 182 -18.31 5.32 19.13
CA ARG A 182 -17.76 5.21 20.50
C ARG A 182 -18.84 5.08 21.56
#